data_ced44bd88269aca60197c3524679a790
#
_entry.id   ced44bd88269aca60197c3524679a790
#
_cell.length_a   1.000
_cell.length_b   1.000
_cell.length_c   1.000
_cell.angle_alpha   90.00
_cell.angle_beta   90.00
_cell.angle_gamma   90.00
#
_symmetry.space_group_name_H-M   'P 1'
#
loop_
_entity.id
_entity.type
_entity.pdbx_description
1 polymer ?
#
loop_
_entity_poly.entity_id
_entity_poly.type
_entity_poly.pdbx_seq_one_letter_code
_entity_poly.pdbx_strand_id
1 'polypeptide(L)'
;HLVNAEDKDKEFIDIEWEFIKGDDHNPVVQRLLEEYAKDNDAIMSVAVCLNLTHISLRSAMHLPKIYYEKEIPVLVQQRKTSTMALTLNGKGFDTEKRQTLLYKNIKPFGMVNDCYDLHMAASVEICKRIAAAYDYFFQYDNIPSVIDPEHANRVWDNTVITKRWSNIFSAASIPTKLLCLGFEWDINN
;
A
#
# COMPACT_ATOMS: atom_id res chain seq x y z
N HIS A 1 -6.84 -0.87 -15.87
CA HIS A 1 -6.99 -1.69 -17.08
C HIS A 1 -7.66 -2.98 -16.67
N LEU A 2 -8.95 -3.14 -17.04
CA LEU A 2 -9.63 -4.41 -17.01
C LEU A 2 -9.00 -5.28 -18.11
N VAL A 3 -8.39 -6.37 -17.73
CA VAL A 3 -7.89 -7.37 -18.68
C VAL A 3 -9.11 -8.02 -19.29
N ASN A 4 -9.31 -7.89 -20.60
CA ASN A 4 -10.39 -8.56 -21.30
C ASN A 4 -10.19 -10.08 -21.19
N ALA A 5 -11.25 -10.79 -20.82
CA ALA A 5 -11.30 -12.24 -20.64
C ALA A 5 -11.00 -13.07 -21.91
N GLU A 6 -10.66 -12.44 -23.03
CA GLU A 6 -10.37 -13.09 -24.30
C GLU A 6 -8.88 -13.34 -24.57
N ASP A 7 -7.96 -12.80 -23.74
CA ASP A 7 -6.52 -13.05 -23.84
C ASP A 7 -6.12 -14.30 -23.02
N LYS A 8 -6.63 -15.48 -23.43
CA LYS A 8 -6.36 -16.76 -22.76
C LYS A 8 -4.90 -17.22 -22.80
N ASP A 9 -4.02 -16.53 -23.50
CA ASP A 9 -2.62 -16.92 -23.67
C ASP A 9 -1.62 -16.10 -22.81
N LYS A 10 -2.12 -15.23 -21.93
CA LYS A 10 -1.26 -14.49 -20.98
C LYS A 10 -1.59 -14.84 -19.55
N GLU A 11 -1.19 -16.04 -19.14
CA GLU A 11 -1.21 -16.52 -17.75
C GLU A 11 -0.23 -15.74 -16.85
N PHE A 12 -0.42 -14.41 -16.69
CA PHE A 12 0.47 -13.66 -15.81
C PHE A 12 -0.08 -13.45 -14.39
N ILE A 13 -1.40 -13.40 -14.23
CA ILE A 13 -2.04 -13.27 -12.91
C ILE A 13 -3.43 -13.90 -13.02
N ASP A 14 -3.66 -14.99 -12.31
CA ASP A 14 -4.99 -15.56 -12.11
C ASP A 14 -5.67 -14.75 -11.01
N ILE A 15 -6.56 -13.82 -11.40
CA ILE A 15 -7.32 -13.00 -10.47
C ILE A 15 -8.79 -13.36 -10.59
N GLU A 16 -9.32 -13.95 -9.53
CA GLU A 16 -10.74 -14.16 -9.36
C GLU A 16 -11.35 -12.97 -8.60
N TRP A 17 -12.45 -12.43 -9.13
CA TRP A 17 -13.17 -11.31 -8.55
C TRP A 17 -14.54 -11.77 -8.07
N GLU A 18 -14.82 -11.57 -6.79
CA GLU A 18 -16.13 -11.78 -6.22
C GLU A 18 -16.70 -10.47 -5.66
N PHE A 19 -17.92 -10.11 -6.06
CA PHE A 19 -18.59 -8.90 -5.61
C PHE A 19 -19.80 -9.28 -4.76
N ILE A 20 -19.78 -8.88 -3.48
CA ILE A 20 -20.83 -9.17 -2.52
C ILE A 20 -21.54 -7.87 -2.14
N LYS A 21 -22.82 -7.80 -2.36
CA LYS A 21 -23.65 -6.66 -1.96
C LYS A 21 -24.13 -6.85 -0.53
N GLY A 22 -23.70 -5.97 0.38
CA GLY A 22 -24.13 -5.99 1.77
C GLY A 22 -23.41 -4.91 2.58
N ASP A 23 -23.80 -4.75 3.83
CA ASP A 23 -23.08 -3.92 4.81
C ASP A 23 -22.35 -4.80 5.84
N ASP A 24 -21.52 -4.18 6.64
CA ASP A 24 -20.70 -4.81 7.67
C ASP A 24 -21.52 -5.46 8.82
N HIS A 25 -22.81 -5.15 8.94
CA HIS A 25 -23.71 -5.75 9.93
C HIS A 25 -24.55 -6.89 9.37
N ASN A 26 -24.52 -7.09 8.05
CA ASN A 26 -25.32 -8.14 7.42
C ASN A 26 -24.83 -9.53 7.87
N PRO A 27 -25.68 -10.37 8.48
CA PRO A 27 -25.26 -11.69 8.96
C PRO A 27 -24.69 -12.62 7.89
N VAL A 28 -25.14 -12.46 6.64
CA VAL A 28 -24.62 -13.23 5.50
C VAL A 28 -23.18 -12.81 5.19
N VAL A 29 -22.92 -11.49 5.15
CA VAL A 29 -21.57 -10.95 4.93
C VAL A 29 -20.64 -11.36 6.08
N GLN A 30 -21.11 -11.23 7.33
CA GLN A 30 -20.32 -11.64 8.50
C GLN A 30 -19.93 -13.12 8.46
N ARG A 31 -20.87 -13.99 8.10
CA ARG A 31 -20.62 -15.44 7.99
C ARG A 31 -19.61 -15.76 6.89
N LEU A 32 -19.74 -15.11 5.73
CA LEU A 32 -18.82 -15.28 4.62
C LEU A 32 -17.40 -14.81 4.99
N LEU A 33 -17.27 -13.67 5.66
CA LEU A 33 -15.98 -13.19 6.16
C LEU A 33 -15.37 -14.17 7.16
N GLU A 34 -16.19 -14.79 8.04
CA GLU A 34 -15.70 -15.84 8.92
C GLU A 34 -15.21 -17.09 8.17
N GLU A 35 -15.89 -17.48 7.11
CA GLU A 35 -15.51 -18.62 6.27
C GLU A 35 -14.16 -18.36 5.61
N TYR A 36 -13.96 -17.20 5.00
CA TYR A 36 -12.66 -16.82 4.43
C TYR A 36 -11.53 -16.82 5.48
N ALA A 37 -11.79 -16.28 6.66
CA ALA A 37 -10.79 -16.23 7.73
C ALA A 37 -10.45 -17.61 8.32
N LYS A 38 -11.24 -18.65 8.07
CA LYS A 38 -10.95 -20.03 8.50
C LYS A 38 -9.98 -20.76 7.57
N ASP A 39 -9.84 -20.29 6.35
CA ASP A 39 -8.85 -20.85 5.42
C ASP A 39 -7.44 -20.62 5.96
N ASN A 40 -6.70 -21.70 6.21
CA ASN A 40 -5.34 -21.64 6.74
C ASN A 40 -4.28 -21.69 5.63
N ASP A 41 -4.68 -22.05 4.42
CA ASP A 41 -3.77 -22.17 3.27
C ASP A 41 -3.67 -20.86 2.49
N ALA A 42 -4.59 -19.91 2.76
CA ALA A 42 -4.61 -18.60 2.13
C ALA A 42 -3.88 -17.53 2.96
N ILE A 43 -3.08 -16.71 2.29
CA ILE A 43 -2.55 -15.46 2.87
C ILE A 43 -3.64 -14.40 2.73
N MET A 44 -4.18 -13.93 3.86
CA MET A 44 -5.30 -13.00 3.90
C MET A 44 -4.90 -11.64 4.43
N SER A 45 -5.47 -10.60 3.84
CA SER A 45 -5.50 -9.24 4.40
C SER A 45 -6.84 -8.59 4.10
N VAL A 46 -7.24 -7.61 4.90
CA VAL A 46 -8.49 -6.87 4.71
C VAL A 46 -8.19 -5.39 4.58
N ALA A 47 -8.79 -4.73 3.59
CA ALA A 47 -8.74 -3.29 3.43
C ALA A 47 -10.14 -2.69 3.57
N VAL A 48 -10.34 -1.85 4.58
CA VAL A 48 -11.61 -1.12 4.81
C VAL A 48 -11.48 0.28 4.24
N CYS A 49 -12.09 0.50 3.07
CA CYS A 49 -11.96 1.72 2.27
C CYS A 49 -13.32 2.42 2.15
N LEU A 50 -13.78 3.09 3.21
CA LEU A 50 -15.03 3.84 3.20
C LEU A 50 -14.78 5.35 3.11
N ASN A 51 -15.77 6.07 2.60
CA ASN A 51 -15.64 7.51 2.36
C ASN A 51 -15.37 8.33 3.65
N LEU A 52 -15.87 7.86 4.79
CA LEU A 52 -15.72 8.53 6.07
C LEU A 52 -14.78 7.74 6.99
N THR A 53 -13.72 8.38 7.43
CA THR A 53 -12.66 7.83 8.28
C THR A 53 -13.17 7.10 9.53
N HIS A 54 -14.13 7.70 10.26
CA HIS A 54 -14.69 7.09 11.46
C HIS A 54 -15.57 5.87 11.16
N ILE A 55 -16.22 5.84 9.99
CA ILE A 55 -17.02 4.69 9.54
C ILE A 55 -16.05 3.54 9.16
N SER A 56 -14.97 3.83 8.44
CA SER A 56 -13.96 2.82 8.12
C SER A 56 -13.42 2.12 9.36
N LEU A 57 -13.10 2.89 10.40
CA LEU A 57 -12.61 2.31 11.65
C LEU A 57 -13.68 1.49 12.37
N ARG A 58 -14.93 2.00 12.44
CA ARG A 58 -16.04 1.27 13.05
C ARG A 58 -16.28 -0.05 12.34
N SER A 59 -16.32 -0.04 11.00
CA SER A 59 -16.49 -1.27 10.22
C SER A 59 -15.33 -2.25 10.42
N ALA A 60 -14.11 -1.75 10.49
CA ALA A 60 -12.96 -2.60 10.84
C ALA A 60 -13.16 -3.27 12.20
N MET A 61 -13.60 -2.54 13.22
CA MET A 61 -13.82 -3.09 14.57
C MET A 61 -15.01 -4.06 14.65
N HIS A 62 -15.89 -4.09 13.64
CA HIS A 62 -17.00 -5.03 13.52
C HIS A 62 -16.67 -6.28 12.70
N LEU A 63 -15.45 -6.43 12.22
CA LEU A 63 -15.02 -7.67 11.58
C LEU A 63 -15.16 -8.86 12.56
N PRO A 64 -15.43 -10.07 12.06
CA PRO A 64 -15.50 -11.27 12.90
C PRO A 64 -14.26 -11.42 13.79
N LYS A 65 -14.44 -11.87 15.00
CA LYS A 65 -13.40 -11.97 16.04
C LYS A 65 -12.16 -12.77 15.58
N ILE A 66 -12.36 -13.75 14.71
CA ILE A 66 -11.30 -14.58 14.15
C ILE A 66 -10.21 -13.78 13.43
N TYR A 67 -10.54 -12.60 12.85
CA TYR A 67 -9.55 -11.71 12.22
C TYR A 67 -8.52 -11.17 13.22
N TYR A 68 -8.95 -10.92 14.43
CA TYR A 68 -8.09 -10.42 15.50
C TYR A 68 -7.35 -11.56 16.21
N GLU A 69 -7.99 -12.71 16.38
CA GLU A 69 -7.39 -13.90 16.97
C GLU A 69 -6.27 -14.48 16.11
N LYS A 70 -6.45 -14.47 14.77
CA LYS A 70 -5.43 -14.90 13.80
C LYS A 70 -4.46 -13.78 13.42
N GLU A 71 -4.60 -12.59 13.96
CA GLU A 71 -3.78 -11.41 13.62
C GLU A 71 -3.75 -11.07 12.14
N ILE A 72 -4.85 -11.34 11.42
CA ILE A 72 -4.98 -11.02 10.00
C ILE A 72 -4.83 -9.51 9.83
N PRO A 73 -3.92 -9.01 8.96
CA PRO A 73 -3.73 -7.58 8.75
C PRO A 73 -5.01 -6.89 8.30
N VAL A 74 -5.45 -5.87 9.06
CA VAL A 74 -6.63 -5.06 8.75
C VAL A 74 -6.17 -3.64 8.45
N LEU A 75 -6.22 -3.25 7.19
CA LEU A 75 -5.86 -1.92 6.72
C LEU A 75 -7.09 -1.02 6.73
N VAL A 76 -7.02 0.13 7.39
CA VAL A 76 -8.16 1.06 7.51
C VAL A 76 -7.82 2.39 6.88
N GLN A 77 -8.59 2.77 5.87
CA GLN A 77 -8.37 4.04 5.19
C GLN A 77 -8.61 5.22 6.13
N GLN A 78 -7.60 6.09 6.22
CA GLN A 78 -7.61 7.34 6.95
C GLN A 78 -7.13 8.46 6.04
N ARG A 79 -7.85 9.59 6.00
CA ARG A 79 -7.47 10.72 5.13
C ARG A 79 -6.53 11.71 5.80
N LYS A 80 -6.59 11.79 7.13
CA LYS A 80 -5.79 12.72 7.93
C LYS A 80 -5.15 11.98 9.09
N THR A 81 -3.97 12.41 9.45
CA THR A 81 -3.35 12.00 10.71
C THR A 81 -4.24 12.45 11.87
N SER A 82 -4.82 11.51 12.57
CA SER A 82 -5.64 11.76 13.75
C SER A 82 -4.99 11.11 14.96
N THR A 83 -5.37 11.54 16.17
CA THR A 83 -4.91 10.88 17.40
C THR A 83 -5.18 9.38 17.36
N MET A 84 -6.31 8.97 16.79
CA MET A 84 -6.66 7.58 16.62
C MET A 84 -5.76 6.86 15.62
N ALA A 85 -5.41 7.47 14.50
CA ALA A 85 -4.44 6.92 13.54
C ALA A 85 -3.06 6.77 14.19
N LEU A 86 -2.62 7.73 14.98
CA LEU A 86 -1.37 7.66 15.74
C LEU A 86 -1.41 6.53 16.78
N THR A 87 -2.55 6.37 17.47
CA THR A 87 -2.77 5.29 18.43
C THR A 87 -2.69 3.92 17.74
N LEU A 88 -3.36 3.76 16.61
CA LEU A 88 -3.32 2.51 15.83
C LEU A 88 -1.92 2.20 15.29
N ASN A 89 -1.15 3.23 14.90
CA ASN A 89 0.25 3.07 14.49
C ASN A 89 1.22 2.83 15.67
N GLY A 90 0.72 2.86 16.91
CA GLY A 90 1.54 2.66 18.10
C GLY A 90 2.44 3.84 18.46
N LYS A 91 2.31 4.99 17.80
CA LYS A 91 2.94 6.24 18.23
C LYS A 91 2.19 6.72 19.47
N GLY A 92 2.82 6.66 20.63
CA GLY A 92 2.23 7.09 21.91
C GLY A 92 1.88 5.96 22.89
N PHE A 93 2.09 4.69 22.53
CA PHE A 93 1.98 3.56 23.46
C PHE A 93 3.32 2.86 23.65
N ASP A 94 3.55 2.41 24.86
CA ASP A 94 4.64 1.49 25.17
C ASP A 94 4.50 0.21 24.35
N THR A 95 5.56 -0.21 23.70
CA THR A 95 5.55 -1.36 22.75
C THR A 95 5.06 -2.64 23.42
N GLU A 96 5.36 -2.81 24.70
CA GLU A 96 4.89 -3.96 25.49
C GLU A 96 3.37 -3.94 25.71
N LYS A 97 2.78 -2.77 25.95
CA LYS A 97 1.33 -2.61 26.13
C LYS A 97 0.54 -2.83 24.85
N ARG A 98 1.14 -2.56 23.69
CA ARG A 98 0.50 -2.76 22.39
C ARG A 98 0.26 -4.23 22.07
N GLN A 99 1.15 -5.11 22.48
CA GLN A 99 1.02 -6.56 22.22
C GLN A 99 -0.21 -7.18 22.87
N THR A 100 -0.76 -6.55 23.90
CA THR A 100 -1.96 -7.01 24.62
C THR A 100 -3.27 -6.44 24.08
N LEU A 101 -3.23 -5.53 23.11
CA LEU A 101 -4.44 -4.91 22.55
C LEU A 101 -5.12 -5.85 21.54
N LEU A 102 -6.44 -6.01 21.69
CA LEU A 102 -7.26 -6.85 20.80
C LEU A 102 -7.13 -6.45 19.34
N TYR A 103 -7.02 -5.14 19.04
CA TYR A 103 -6.99 -4.58 17.68
C TYR A 103 -5.58 -4.19 17.20
N LYS A 104 -4.54 -4.86 17.69
CA LYS A 104 -3.12 -4.55 17.34
C LYS A 104 -2.82 -4.75 15.85
N ASN A 105 -3.60 -5.57 15.15
CA ASN A 105 -3.49 -5.87 13.72
C ASN A 105 -4.18 -4.83 12.83
N ILE A 106 -4.93 -3.86 13.40
CA ILE A 106 -5.49 -2.74 12.63
C ILE A 106 -4.38 -1.71 12.35
N LYS A 107 -4.19 -1.38 11.06
CA LYS A 107 -3.20 -0.40 10.61
C LYS A 107 -3.87 0.67 9.74
N PRO A 108 -3.72 1.95 10.06
CA PRO A 108 -4.20 3.02 9.20
C PRO A 108 -3.33 3.15 7.95
N PHE A 109 -3.94 3.52 6.83
CA PHE A 109 -3.25 3.83 5.59
C PHE A 109 -3.94 4.96 4.83
N GLY A 110 -3.26 5.52 3.83
CA GLY A 110 -3.83 6.56 2.95
C GLY A 110 -3.84 7.96 3.54
N MET A 111 -3.14 8.17 4.65
CA MET A 111 -2.94 9.51 5.20
C MET A 111 -2.00 10.30 4.28
N VAL A 112 -2.46 11.47 3.84
CA VAL A 112 -1.73 12.31 2.88
C VAL A 112 -0.30 12.59 3.34
N ASN A 113 -0.12 12.93 4.62
CA ASN A 113 1.20 13.23 5.16
C ASN A 113 2.15 12.02 5.17
N ASP A 114 1.64 10.81 5.41
CA ASP A 114 2.45 9.60 5.45
C ASP A 114 2.72 9.06 4.04
N CYS A 115 1.74 9.21 3.13
CA CYS A 115 1.90 8.79 1.73
C CYS A 115 2.84 9.71 0.93
N TYR A 116 2.95 10.98 1.35
CA TYR A 116 3.74 11.99 0.67
C TYR A 116 4.89 12.51 1.54
N ASP A 117 5.25 11.81 2.59
CA ASP A 117 6.42 12.15 3.40
C ASP A 117 7.69 11.92 2.57
N LEU A 118 8.19 13.02 2.03
CA LEU A 118 9.46 13.08 1.28
C LEU A 118 10.69 12.79 2.16
N HIS A 119 10.51 12.67 3.47
CA HIS A 119 11.59 12.35 4.42
C HIS A 119 12.00 10.87 4.42
N MET A 120 11.36 10.02 3.64
CA MET A 120 11.98 8.75 3.26
C MET A 120 13.15 9.05 2.31
N ALA A 121 14.31 9.35 2.88
CA ALA A 121 15.51 9.79 2.14
C ALA A 121 15.89 8.86 0.96
N ALA A 122 15.64 7.55 1.10
CA ALA A 122 15.78 6.58 0.04
C ALA A 122 14.81 6.83 -1.13
N SER A 123 13.59 7.33 -0.88
CA SER A 123 12.61 7.54 -1.93
C SER A 123 12.90 8.77 -2.78
N VAL A 124 13.48 9.85 -2.22
CA VAL A 124 13.83 11.05 -3.00
C VAL A 124 14.94 10.76 -3.99
N GLU A 125 15.95 10.01 -3.58
CA GLU A 125 17.03 9.62 -4.49
C GLU A 125 16.54 8.71 -5.62
N ILE A 126 15.65 7.77 -5.33
CA ILE A 126 15.00 6.94 -6.35
C ILE A 126 14.15 7.81 -7.30
N CYS A 127 13.40 8.80 -6.79
CA CYS A 127 12.63 9.72 -7.61
C CYS A 127 13.52 10.51 -8.59
N LYS A 128 14.68 10.97 -8.14
CA LYS A 128 15.68 11.66 -8.98
C LYS A 128 16.22 10.75 -10.08
N ARG A 129 16.56 9.51 -9.74
CA ARG A 129 17.02 8.52 -10.71
C ARG A 129 15.95 8.18 -11.74
N ILE A 130 14.69 8.05 -11.33
CA ILE A 130 13.57 7.85 -12.25
C ILE A 130 13.44 9.05 -13.20
N ALA A 131 13.50 10.28 -12.70
CA ALA A 131 13.47 11.48 -13.53
C ALA A 131 14.58 11.51 -14.56
N ALA A 132 15.81 11.20 -14.15
CA ALA A 132 16.96 11.12 -15.04
C ALA A 132 16.87 9.97 -16.05
N ALA A 133 16.33 8.82 -15.66
CA ALA A 133 16.09 7.71 -16.60
C ALA A 133 15.12 8.11 -17.71
N TYR A 134 14.04 8.81 -17.37
CA TYR A 134 13.14 9.37 -18.38
C TYR A 134 13.82 10.40 -19.28
N ASP A 135 14.66 11.29 -18.70
CA ASP A 135 15.41 12.30 -19.47
C ASP A 135 16.37 11.62 -20.45
N TYR A 136 17.14 10.65 -20.04
CA TYR A 136 18.02 9.85 -20.90
C TYR A 136 17.23 9.14 -22.01
N PHE A 137 16.12 8.50 -21.66
CA PHE A 137 15.28 7.81 -22.64
C PHE A 137 14.74 8.76 -23.70
N PHE A 138 14.25 9.92 -23.31
CA PHE A 138 13.70 10.90 -24.28
C PHE A 138 14.75 11.59 -25.12
N GLN A 139 15.98 11.77 -24.59
CA GLN A 139 17.05 12.44 -25.35
C GLN A 139 17.84 11.49 -26.24
N TYR A 140 18.06 10.24 -25.77
CA TYR A 140 19.00 9.32 -26.39
C TYR A 140 18.40 7.95 -26.74
N ASP A 141 17.12 7.75 -26.51
CA ASP A 141 16.40 6.46 -26.67
C ASP A 141 17.12 5.30 -25.96
N ASN A 142 17.82 5.61 -24.88
CA ASN A 142 18.61 4.67 -24.10
C ASN A 142 18.70 5.12 -22.64
N ILE A 143 18.72 4.17 -21.72
CA ILE A 143 18.94 4.41 -20.30
C ILE A 143 20.28 3.79 -19.90
N PRO A 144 21.26 4.56 -19.38
CA PRO A 144 22.53 4.01 -18.93
C PRO A 144 22.33 3.08 -17.74
N SER A 145 23.17 2.04 -17.64
CA SER A 145 23.16 1.10 -16.51
C SER A 145 23.45 1.78 -15.16
N VAL A 146 24.19 2.88 -15.18
CA VAL A 146 24.47 3.72 -14.01
C VAL A 146 24.08 5.15 -14.35
N ILE A 147 23.18 5.71 -13.54
CA ILE A 147 22.75 7.10 -13.66
C ILE A 147 23.65 7.99 -12.83
N ASP A 148 24.24 9.00 -13.48
CA ASP A 148 25.07 10.00 -12.81
C ASP A 148 24.23 10.80 -11.79
N PRO A 149 24.64 10.85 -10.51
CA PRO A 149 23.93 11.57 -9.47
C PRO A 149 23.81 13.08 -9.72
N GLU A 150 24.82 13.71 -10.33
CA GLU A 150 24.79 15.15 -10.65
C GLU A 150 23.77 15.42 -11.74
N HIS A 151 23.71 14.56 -12.76
CA HIS A 151 22.68 14.66 -13.80
C HIS A 151 21.28 14.47 -13.19
N ALA A 152 21.10 13.48 -12.33
CA ALA A 152 19.83 13.22 -11.66
C ALA A 152 19.36 14.43 -10.83
N ASN A 153 20.26 15.08 -10.10
CA ASN A 153 19.96 16.30 -9.34
C ASN A 153 19.54 17.45 -10.28
N ARG A 154 20.31 17.71 -11.34
CA ARG A 154 19.99 18.76 -12.31
C ARG A 154 18.61 18.55 -12.97
N VAL A 155 18.33 17.33 -13.41
CA VAL A 155 17.00 16.98 -13.99
C VAL A 155 15.89 17.20 -12.97
N TRP A 156 16.09 16.74 -11.74
CA TRP A 156 15.11 16.89 -10.67
C TRP A 156 14.79 18.36 -10.37
N ASP A 157 15.81 19.21 -10.25
CA ASP A 157 15.65 20.63 -9.94
C ASP A 157 14.90 21.38 -11.02
N ASN A 158 15.06 20.96 -12.28
CA ASN A 158 14.37 21.54 -13.43
C ASN A 158 13.01 20.88 -13.73
N THR A 159 12.66 19.79 -13.04
CA THR A 159 11.41 19.06 -13.27
C THR A 159 10.23 19.81 -12.64
N VAL A 160 9.16 20.05 -13.44
CA VAL A 160 7.92 20.67 -12.94
C VAL A 160 7.24 19.80 -11.89
N ILE A 161 6.53 20.45 -10.96
CA ILE A 161 5.95 19.79 -9.79
C ILE A 161 5.06 18.59 -10.12
N THR A 162 4.26 18.67 -11.18
CA THR A 162 3.38 17.59 -11.61
C THR A 162 4.16 16.33 -12.04
N LYS A 163 5.29 16.51 -12.72
CA LYS A 163 6.19 15.40 -13.10
C LYS A 163 6.96 14.86 -11.91
N ARG A 164 7.34 15.71 -10.93
CA ARG A 164 7.91 15.25 -9.67
C ARG A 164 6.95 14.31 -8.93
N TRP A 165 5.66 14.68 -8.85
CA TRP A 165 4.64 13.81 -8.27
C TRP A 165 4.53 12.46 -8.99
N SER A 166 4.56 12.45 -10.32
CA SER A 166 4.54 11.20 -11.08
C SER A 166 5.73 10.30 -10.74
N ASN A 167 6.93 10.87 -10.60
CA ASN A 167 8.13 10.12 -10.22
C ASN A 167 8.06 9.60 -8.77
N ILE A 168 7.45 10.36 -7.85
CA ILE A 168 7.20 9.93 -6.47
C ILE A 168 6.26 8.72 -6.45
N PHE A 169 5.16 8.76 -7.21
CA PHE A 169 4.25 7.61 -7.33
C PHE A 169 4.94 6.38 -7.94
N SER A 170 5.77 6.59 -8.95
CA SER A 170 6.55 5.51 -9.56
C SER A 170 7.50 4.88 -8.55
N ALA A 171 8.26 5.68 -7.79
CA ALA A 171 9.16 5.22 -6.75
C ALA A 171 8.42 4.46 -5.64
N ALA A 172 7.31 5.01 -5.14
CA ALA A 172 6.51 4.38 -4.08
C ALA A 172 5.92 3.02 -4.50
N SER A 173 5.71 2.78 -5.78
CA SER A 173 5.18 1.51 -6.29
C SER A 173 6.25 0.43 -6.53
N ILE A 174 7.56 0.78 -6.49
CA ILE A 174 8.64 -0.19 -6.77
C ILE A 174 8.64 -1.38 -5.81
N PRO A 175 8.54 -1.20 -4.48
CA PRO A 175 8.54 -2.34 -3.56
C PRO A 175 7.40 -3.33 -3.85
N THR A 176 6.20 -2.81 -4.13
CA THR A 176 5.05 -3.64 -4.49
C THR A 176 5.27 -4.39 -5.80
N LYS A 177 5.81 -3.72 -6.82
CA LYS A 177 6.11 -4.36 -8.11
C LYS A 177 7.16 -5.46 -7.97
N LEU A 178 8.20 -5.22 -7.18
CA LEU A 178 9.24 -6.22 -6.91
C LEU A 178 8.66 -7.42 -6.17
N LEU A 179 7.82 -7.19 -5.17
CA LEU A 179 7.14 -8.26 -4.44
C LEU A 179 6.25 -9.10 -5.37
N CYS A 180 5.51 -8.48 -6.29
CA CYS A 180 4.71 -9.18 -7.30
C CYS A 180 5.56 -10.02 -8.28
N LEU A 181 6.83 -9.65 -8.46
CA LEU A 181 7.80 -10.39 -9.27
C LEU A 181 8.58 -11.44 -8.46
N GLY A 182 8.27 -11.62 -7.17
CA GLY A 182 8.95 -12.56 -6.29
C GLY A 182 10.29 -12.07 -5.74
N PHE A 183 10.57 -10.76 -5.80
CA PHE A 183 11.77 -10.14 -5.22
C PHE A 183 11.46 -9.51 -3.87
N GLU A 184 12.40 -9.62 -2.94
CA GLU A 184 12.38 -8.85 -1.70
C GLU A 184 13.11 -7.51 -1.90
N TRP A 185 12.58 -6.46 -1.26
CA TRP A 185 13.20 -5.14 -1.24
C TRP A 185 13.97 -4.96 0.08
N ASP A 186 15.29 -4.97 0.01
CA ASP A 186 16.13 -4.64 1.17
C ASP A 186 16.57 -3.18 1.10
N ILE A 187 16.10 -2.36 2.04
CA ILE A 187 16.42 -0.92 2.13
C ILE A 187 17.78 -0.69 2.79
N ASN A 188 18.35 -1.70 3.44
CA ASN A 188 19.54 -1.56 4.27
C ASN A 188 20.84 -2.03 3.58
N ASN A 189 20.77 -2.45 2.32
CA ASN A 189 21.94 -2.79 1.48
C ASN A 189 22.11 -1.83 0.32
#